data_ebbddef71f3a4e027279f0ce38dea2b3
#
_entry.id   ebbddef71f3a4e027279f0ce38dea2b3
#
_cell.length_a   1.000
_cell.length_b   1.000
_cell.length_c   1.000
_cell.angle_alpha   90.00
_cell.angle_beta   90.00
_cell.angle_gamma   90.00
#
_symmetry.space_group_name_H-M   'P 1'
#
loop_
_entity.id
_entity.type
_entity.pdbx_description
1 polymer ?
#
loop_
_entity_poly.entity_id
_entity_poly.type
_entity_poly.pdbx_seq_one_letter_code
_entity_poly.pdbx_strand_id
1 'polypeptide(L)'
;MGIADFLTPDGVIAGLRPVDKAQLLHELARHAGPAAGVETQVVLDALLARENLGSTGVGHGIAVPHARIDAIGRLFGLFARLEKPIDFAAIDEQPVDLVFLLLIPSSAGSEHLAALAAVSRRLRDKDVLRQLRARRGSRGLFDILTGPAPATAKTVPKS
;
A
#
# COMPACT_ATOMS: atom_id res chain seq x y z
N MET A 1 -11.96 -0.96 11.52
CA MET A 1 -10.51 -1.05 11.32
C MET A 1 -10.04 0.09 10.46
N GLY A 2 -9.05 0.81 10.91
CA GLY A 2 -8.47 1.90 10.16
C GLY A 2 -7.05 1.57 9.73
N ILE A 3 -6.52 2.34 8.78
CA ILE A 3 -5.18 2.10 8.25
C ILE A 3 -4.11 2.22 9.35
N ALA A 4 -4.32 3.09 10.34
CA ALA A 4 -3.37 3.23 11.44
C ALA A 4 -3.24 1.97 12.30
N ASP A 5 -4.16 1.03 12.15
CA ASP A 5 -4.06 -0.24 12.90
C ASP A 5 -2.98 -1.14 12.34
N PHE A 6 -2.55 -0.93 11.11
CA PHE A 6 -1.53 -1.78 10.49
C PHE A 6 -0.46 -1.01 9.71
N LEU A 7 -0.48 0.32 9.74
CA LEU A 7 0.55 1.14 9.12
C LEU A 7 1.16 2.05 10.17
N THR A 8 2.49 2.09 10.23
CA THR A 8 3.20 3.00 11.13
C THR A 8 3.94 4.04 10.30
N PRO A 9 4.36 5.15 10.91
CA PRO A 9 5.12 6.15 10.16
C PRO A 9 6.37 5.60 9.46
N ASP A 10 7.03 4.62 10.09
CA ASP A 10 8.21 4.01 9.48
C ASP A 10 7.88 3.17 8.27
N GLY A 11 6.64 2.84 8.07
CA GLY A 11 6.20 2.06 6.93
C GLY A 11 5.80 2.90 5.72
N VAL A 12 6.16 4.17 5.70
CA VAL A 12 5.83 5.07 4.59
C VAL A 12 7.11 5.53 3.90
N ILE A 13 7.23 5.25 2.62
CA ILE A 13 8.41 5.59 1.82
C ILE A 13 8.02 6.61 0.76
N ALA A 14 8.64 7.80 0.82
CA ALA A 14 8.29 8.88 -0.08
C ALA A 14 9.35 9.04 -1.16
N GLY A 15 9.43 8.19 -2.11
CA GLY A 15 10.41 8.39 -3.18
C GLY A 15 11.18 7.15 -3.56
N LEU A 16 10.49 6.06 -3.80
CA LEU A 16 11.12 4.85 -4.27
C LEU A 16 11.34 4.98 -5.78
N ARG A 17 12.39 4.36 -6.30
CA ARG A 17 12.75 4.48 -7.73
C ARG A 17 12.95 3.14 -8.43
N PRO A 18 11.98 2.24 -8.40
CA PRO A 18 12.12 1.00 -9.15
C PRO A 18 12.04 1.28 -10.65
N VAL A 19 12.70 0.46 -11.45
CA VAL A 19 12.65 0.62 -12.91
C VAL A 19 11.51 -0.17 -13.52
N ASP A 20 11.02 -1.21 -12.84
CA ASP A 20 9.94 -2.02 -13.34
C ASP A 20 9.22 -2.72 -12.19
N LYS A 21 8.18 -3.49 -12.52
CA LYS A 21 7.37 -4.18 -11.53
C LYS A 21 8.19 -5.17 -10.70
N ALA A 22 9.06 -5.93 -11.34
CA ALA A 22 9.87 -6.92 -10.63
C ALA A 22 10.76 -6.25 -9.60
N GLN A 23 11.41 -5.15 -9.96
CA GLN A 23 12.25 -4.43 -9.03
C GLN A 23 11.42 -3.82 -7.91
N LEU A 24 10.22 -3.32 -8.21
CA LEU A 24 9.35 -2.79 -7.18
C LEU A 24 9.01 -3.84 -6.14
N LEU A 25 8.62 -5.04 -6.57
CA LEU A 25 8.26 -6.10 -5.63
C LEU A 25 9.46 -6.50 -4.78
N HIS A 26 10.64 -6.52 -5.37
CA HIS A 26 11.87 -6.81 -4.64
C HIS A 26 12.14 -5.72 -3.58
N GLU A 27 11.99 -4.46 -3.96
CA GLU A 27 12.20 -3.34 -3.04
C GLU A 27 11.19 -3.37 -1.89
N LEU A 28 9.93 -3.65 -2.20
CA LEU A 28 8.91 -3.76 -1.16
C LEU A 28 9.24 -4.87 -0.17
N ALA A 29 9.68 -6.03 -0.67
CA ALA A 29 10.04 -7.15 0.19
C ALA A 29 11.25 -6.80 1.06
N ARG A 30 12.21 -6.07 0.50
CA ARG A 30 13.41 -5.69 1.22
C ARG A 30 13.10 -4.73 2.38
N HIS A 31 12.10 -3.88 2.22
CA HIS A 31 11.66 -2.99 3.28
C HIS A 31 10.73 -3.71 4.27
N ALA A 32 9.80 -4.50 3.76
CA ALA A 32 8.77 -5.11 4.58
C ALA A 32 9.27 -6.28 5.43
N GLY A 33 10.18 -7.09 4.88
CA GLY A 33 10.66 -8.28 5.57
C GLY A 33 11.20 -7.98 6.96
N PRO A 34 12.26 -7.16 7.08
CA PRO A 34 12.80 -6.82 8.39
C PRO A 34 11.78 -6.15 9.31
N ALA A 35 10.95 -5.27 8.77
CA ALA A 35 9.97 -4.54 9.57
C ALA A 35 8.89 -5.47 10.12
N ALA A 36 8.52 -6.49 9.36
CA ALA A 36 7.52 -7.45 9.80
C ALA A 36 8.13 -8.65 10.54
N GLY A 37 9.45 -8.71 10.64
CA GLY A 37 10.12 -9.81 11.32
C GLY A 37 10.18 -11.10 10.50
N VAL A 38 10.24 -11.01 9.18
CA VAL A 38 10.23 -12.14 8.28
C VAL A 38 11.37 -11.99 7.29
N GLU A 39 11.89 -13.08 6.78
CA GLU A 39 12.94 -13.00 5.77
C GLU A 39 12.43 -12.37 4.48
N THR A 40 13.26 -11.54 3.89
CA THR A 40 12.92 -10.84 2.67
C THR A 40 12.47 -11.81 1.57
N GLN A 41 13.16 -12.93 1.42
CA GLN A 41 12.83 -13.89 0.37
C GLN A 41 11.44 -14.49 0.54
N VAL A 42 11.02 -14.70 1.78
CA VAL A 42 9.69 -15.23 2.07
C VAL A 42 8.62 -14.25 1.59
N VAL A 43 8.82 -12.96 1.86
CA VAL A 43 7.90 -11.92 1.43
C VAL A 43 7.88 -11.84 -0.10
N LEU A 44 9.06 -11.82 -0.72
CA LEU A 44 9.17 -11.70 -2.17
C LEU A 44 8.47 -12.87 -2.89
N ASP A 45 8.73 -14.10 -2.42
CA ASP A 45 8.12 -15.27 -3.04
C ASP A 45 6.59 -15.21 -2.95
N ALA A 46 6.07 -14.79 -1.81
CA ALA A 46 4.63 -14.70 -1.63
C ALA A 46 4.02 -13.62 -2.52
N LEU A 47 4.69 -12.48 -2.66
CA LEU A 47 4.21 -11.40 -3.53
C LEU A 47 4.23 -11.81 -4.99
N LEU A 48 5.30 -12.49 -5.43
CA LEU A 48 5.39 -12.94 -6.80
C LEU A 48 4.31 -13.97 -7.11
N ALA A 49 4.06 -14.89 -6.20
CA ALA A 49 3.01 -15.89 -6.38
C ALA A 49 1.65 -15.22 -6.52
N ARG A 50 1.38 -14.20 -5.70
CA ARG A 50 0.09 -13.48 -5.79
C ARG A 50 -0.04 -12.73 -7.11
N GLU A 51 1.02 -12.05 -7.55
CA GLU A 51 0.94 -11.29 -8.80
C GLU A 51 0.81 -12.19 -10.01
N ASN A 52 1.30 -13.43 -9.94
CA ASN A 52 1.13 -14.39 -11.02
C ASN A 52 -0.33 -14.81 -11.21
N LEU A 53 -1.17 -14.62 -10.21
CA LEU A 53 -2.59 -14.92 -10.34
C LEU A 53 -3.37 -13.79 -11.00
N GLY A 54 -2.76 -12.63 -11.10
CA GLY A 54 -3.36 -11.45 -11.68
C GLY A 54 -2.81 -10.21 -11.00
N SER A 55 -2.70 -9.13 -11.74
CA SER A 55 -2.10 -7.91 -11.25
C SER A 55 -2.93 -7.30 -10.11
N THR A 56 -2.24 -6.79 -9.10
CA THR A 56 -2.88 -6.02 -8.02
C THR A 56 -2.87 -4.53 -8.33
N GLY A 57 -2.53 -4.15 -9.56
CA GLY A 57 -2.71 -2.77 -10.01
C GLY A 57 -4.18 -2.53 -10.28
N VAL A 58 -4.82 -1.70 -9.47
CA VAL A 58 -6.28 -1.55 -9.49
C VAL A 58 -6.78 -0.36 -10.28
N GLY A 59 -5.88 0.38 -10.92
CA GLY A 59 -6.23 1.54 -11.72
C GLY A 59 -5.92 2.84 -11.00
N HIS A 60 -5.99 3.93 -11.73
CA HIS A 60 -5.76 5.28 -11.22
C HIS A 60 -4.36 5.47 -10.64
N GLY A 61 -3.38 4.70 -11.13
CA GLY A 61 -2.01 4.79 -10.66
C GLY A 61 -1.74 4.08 -9.35
N ILE A 62 -2.63 3.19 -8.91
CA ILE A 62 -2.55 2.54 -7.60
C ILE A 62 -2.36 1.04 -7.75
N ALA A 63 -1.48 0.48 -6.93
CA ALA A 63 -1.37 -0.97 -6.79
C ALA A 63 -1.47 -1.33 -5.30
N VAL A 64 -2.09 -2.48 -5.02
CA VAL A 64 -2.24 -2.97 -3.65
C VAL A 64 -1.73 -4.40 -3.59
N PRO A 65 -0.40 -4.60 -3.71
CA PRO A 65 0.16 -5.95 -3.56
C PRO A 65 -0.13 -6.47 -2.16
N HIS A 66 -0.52 -7.74 -2.08
CA HIS A 66 -0.82 -8.33 -0.79
C HIS A 66 -0.58 -9.83 -0.84
N ALA A 67 -0.25 -10.41 0.29
CA ALA A 67 0.03 -11.83 0.38
C ALA A 67 -0.13 -12.32 1.81
N ARG A 68 -0.46 -13.61 1.95
CA ARG A 68 -0.51 -14.24 3.26
C ARG A 68 0.87 -14.73 3.62
N ILE A 69 1.27 -14.46 4.87
CA ILE A 69 2.58 -14.85 5.38
C ILE A 69 2.37 -15.63 6.68
N ASP A 70 2.79 -16.89 6.69
CA ASP A 70 2.59 -17.75 7.86
C ASP A 70 3.30 -17.23 9.10
N ALA A 71 4.45 -16.65 8.93
CA ALA A 71 5.32 -16.31 10.05
C ALA A 71 4.94 -15.04 10.79
N ILE A 72 3.99 -14.25 10.30
CA ILE A 72 3.63 -13.02 11.01
C ILE A 72 2.37 -13.23 11.84
N GLY A 73 2.28 -12.49 12.94
CA GLY A 73 1.17 -12.64 13.87
C GLY A 73 0.07 -11.61 13.71
N ARG A 74 0.29 -10.58 12.89
CA ARG A 74 -0.73 -9.54 12.68
C ARG A 74 -0.52 -8.86 11.35
N LEU A 75 -1.54 -8.13 10.92
CA LEU A 75 -1.49 -7.39 9.67
C LEU A 75 -0.33 -6.41 9.66
N PHE A 76 0.32 -6.29 8.53
CA PHE A 76 1.42 -5.36 8.32
C PHE A 76 1.18 -4.59 7.04
N GLY A 77 1.27 -3.26 7.09
CA GLY A 77 1.12 -2.41 5.92
C GLY A 77 2.39 -1.61 5.64
N LEU A 78 2.60 -1.31 4.37
CA LEU A 78 3.71 -0.49 3.92
C LEU A 78 3.22 0.33 2.73
N PHE A 79 3.47 1.63 2.74
CA PHE A 79 3.08 2.49 1.62
C PHE A 79 4.32 3.07 0.96
N ALA A 80 4.33 3.08 -0.36
CA ALA A 80 5.42 3.69 -1.12
C ALA A 80 4.87 4.58 -2.23
N ARG A 81 5.43 5.77 -2.35
CA ARG A 81 5.18 6.62 -3.51
C ARG A 81 6.41 6.56 -4.39
N LEU A 82 6.21 6.29 -5.67
CA LEU A 82 7.31 6.15 -6.61
C LEU A 82 7.68 7.50 -7.21
N GLU A 83 8.98 7.72 -7.42
CA GLU A 83 9.45 8.95 -8.04
C GLU A 83 8.96 9.04 -9.48
N LYS A 84 8.94 7.92 -10.17
CA LYS A 84 8.42 7.84 -11.53
C LYS A 84 7.44 6.69 -11.61
N PRO A 85 6.31 6.88 -12.26
CA PRO A 85 5.36 5.78 -12.45
C PRO A 85 6.00 4.66 -13.28
N ILE A 86 5.58 3.43 -13.00
CA ILE A 86 6.09 2.27 -13.72
C ILE A 86 4.94 1.45 -14.29
N ASP A 87 5.22 0.64 -15.29
CA ASP A 87 4.26 -0.31 -15.83
C ASP A 87 4.11 -1.45 -14.83
N PHE A 88 2.94 -1.58 -14.25
CA PHE A 88 2.63 -2.62 -13.26
C PHE A 88 1.66 -3.65 -13.84
N ALA A 89 1.37 -3.56 -15.12
CA ALA A 89 0.36 -4.37 -15.77
C ALA A 89 -1.00 -4.16 -15.07
N ALA A 90 -1.31 -2.92 -14.72
CA ALA A 90 -2.55 -2.60 -14.03
C ALA A 90 -3.75 -2.85 -14.91
N ILE A 91 -4.90 -3.04 -14.28
CA ILE A 91 -6.12 -3.40 -14.99
C ILE A 91 -6.54 -2.34 -16.01
N ASP A 92 -6.22 -1.08 -15.80
CA ASP A 92 -6.53 0.01 -16.74
C ASP A 92 -5.36 0.34 -17.66
N GLU A 93 -4.28 -0.44 -17.58
CA GLU A 93 -3.08 -0.27 -18.40
C GLU A 93 -2.37 1.07 -18.17
N GLN A 94 -2.68 1.76 -17.10
CA GLN A 94 -2.00 3.00 -16.75
C GLN A 94 -0.83 2.73 -15.81
N PRO A 95 0.22 3.56 -15.85
CA PRO A 95 1.35 3.34 -14.95
C PRO A 95 0.98 3.60 -13.50
N VAL A 96 1.73 2.99 -12.59
CA VAL A 96 1.48 3.03 -11.16
C VAL A 96 2.54 3.86 -10.45
N ASP A 97 2.12 4.75 -9.56
CA ASP A 97 3.03 5.54 -8.74
C ASP A 97 2.73 5.47 -7.23
N LEU A 98 1.60 4.90 -6.85
CA LEU A 98 1.23 4.75 -5.44
C LEU A 98 1.01 3.28 -5.14
N VAL A 99 1.69 2.77 -4.12
CA VAL A 99 1.66 1.35 -3.81
C VAL A 99 1.37 1.15 -2.32
N PHE A 100 0.35 0.36 -2.00
CA PHE A 100 0.07 -0.01 -0.63
C PHE A 100 0.20 -1.53 -0.50
N LEU A 101 1.22 -1.97 0.22
CA LEU A 101 1.49 -3.38 0.45
C LEU A 101 0.79 -3.84 1.72
N LEU A 102 0.15 -5.00 1.67
CA LEU A 102 -0.42 -5.63 2.85
C LEU A 102 0.13 -7.04 3.00
N LEU A 103 0.68 -7.33 4.17
CA LEU A 103 1.05 -8.70 4.53
C LEU A 103 0.04 -9.17 5.56
N ILE A 104 -0.54 -10.34 5.30
CA ILE A 104 -1.70 -10.83 6.04
C ILE A 104 -1.31 -12.12 6.76
N PRO A 105 -1.54 -12.22 8.08
CA PRO A 105 -1.26 -13.47 8.77
C PRO A 105 -2.13 -14.58 8.21
N SER A 106 -1.57 -15.77 8.06
CA SER A 106 -2.35 -16.90 7.58
C SER A 106 -3.49 -17.25 8.50
N SER A 107 -3.37 -16.89 9.78
CA SER A 107 -4.44 -17.14 10.74
C SER A 107 -5.54 -16.09 10.68
N ALA A 108 -5.41 -15.03 9.89
CA ALA A 108 -6.44 -14.00 9.84
C ALA A 108 -7.72 -14.55 9.23
N GLY A 109 -8.83 -14.24 9.84
CA GLY A 109 -10.13 -14.58 9.29
C GLY A 109 -10.57 -13.48 8.36
N SER A 110 -11.67 -12.80 8.70
CA SER A 110 -12.19 -11.74 7.84
C SER A 110 -11.40 -10.43 7.99
N GLU A 111 -10.41 -10.38 8.85
CA GLU A 111 -9.64 -9.16 9.07
C GLU A 111 -8.95 -8.69 7.80
N HIS A 112 -8.51 -9.61 6.95
CA HIS A 112 -7.85 -9.21 5.73
C HIS A 112 -8.79 -8.49 4.76
N LEU A 113 -10.05 -8.87 4.75
CA LEU A 113 -11.04 -8.20 3.92
C LEU A 113 -11.30 -6.79 4.45
N ALA A 114 -11.35 -6.64 5.77
CA ALA A 114 -11.55 -5.32 6.39
C ALA A 114 -10.36 -4.40 6.08
N ALA A 115 -9.14 -4.93 6.13
CA ALA A 115 -7.95 -4.15 5.82
C ALA A 115 -7.93 -3.72 4.35
N LEU A 116 -8.21 -4.64 3.43
CA LEU A 116 -8.25 -4.31 2.01
C LEU A 116 -9.34 -3.29 1.73
N ALA A 117 -10.49 -3.40 2.39
CA ALA A 117 -11.57 -2.45 2.23
C ALA A 117 -11.17 -1.05 2.74
N ALA A 118 -10.47 -0.99 3.86
CA ALA A 118 -10.02 0.29 4.40
C ALA A 118 -9.06 0.99 3.45
N VAL A 119 -8.10 0.23 2.90
CA VAL A 119 -7.14 0.76 1.94
C VAL A 119 -7.87 1.22 0.67
N SER A 120 -8.76 0.38 0.16
CA SER A 120 -9.49 0.70 -1.07
C SER A 120 -10.34 1.96 -0.91
N ARG A 121 -11.03 2.10 0.21
CA ARG A 121 -11.84 3.30 0.44
C ARG A 121 -10.98 4.56 0.47
N ARG A 122 -9.85 4.49 1.16
CA ARG A 122 -8.96 5.65 1.26
C ARG A 122 -8.39 6.03 -0.09
N LEU A 123 -7.91 5.05 -0.85
CA LEU A 123 -7.24 5.31 -2.11
C LEU A 123 -8.20 5.52 -3.28
N ARG A 124 -9.51 5.38 -3.05
CA ARG A 124 -10.49 5.69 -4.07
C ARG A 124 -10.87 7.17 -4.05
N ASP A 125 -10.56 7.86 -2.96
CA ASP A 125 -10.91 9.27 -2.80
C ASP A 125 -9.94 10.13 -3.63
N LYS A 126 -10.48 10.88 -4.57
CA LYS A 126 -9.66 11.67 -5.48
C LYS A 126 -8.86 12.76 -4.77
N ASP A 127 -9.43 13.33 -3.71
CA ASP A 127 -8.72 14.34 -2.94
C ASP A 127 -7.54 13.73 -2.20
N VAL A 128 -7.70 12.52 -1.67
CA VAL A 128 -6.60 11.80 -1.02
C VAL A 128 -5.49 11.55 -2.02
N LEU A 129 -5.82 11.06 -3.21
CA LEU A 129 -4.82 10.79 -4.24
C LEU A 129 -4.06 12.04 -4.63
N ARG A 130 -4.78 13.16 -4.79
CA ARG A 130 -4.14 14.41 -5.15
C ARG A 130 -3.17 14.84 -4.05
N GLN A 131 -3.57 14.73 -2.79
CA GLN A 131 -2.72 15.09 -1.68
C GLN A 131 -1.52 14.17 -1.55
N LEU A 132 -1.70 12.86 -1.75
CA LEU A 132 -0.59 11.92 -1.70
C LEU A 132 0.45 12.23 -2.78
N ARG A 133 0.02 12.70 -3.93
CA ARG A 133 0.93 13.01 -5.01
C ARG A 133 1.60 14.37 -4.85
N ALA A 134 0.99 15.26 -4.09
CA ALA A 134 1.50 16.61 -3.90
C ALA A 134 2.38 16.80 -2.67
N ARG A 135 2.12 16.04 -1.59
CA ARG A 135 2.85 16.24 -0.34
C ARG A 135 4.27 15.73 -0.43
N ARG A 136 5.16 16.43 0.26
CA ARG A 136 6.54 15.99 0.36
C ARG A 136 6.73 15.31 1.69
N GLY A 137 7.62 14.35 1.76
CA GLY A 137 8.03 13.72 2.99
C GLY A 137 7.06 12.66 3.47
N SER A 138 7.59 11.65 4.13
CA SER A 138 6.81 10.50 4.57
C SER A 138 5.80 10.84 5.65
N ARG A 139 6.11 11.82 6.51
CA ARG A 139 5.20 12.16 7.59
C ARG A 139 3.89 12.70 7.05
N GLY A 140 3.94 13.58 6.06
CA GLY A 140 2.72 14.11 5.45
C GLY A 140 1.90 13.03 4.78
N LEU A 141 2.57 12.08 4.13
CA LEU A 141 1.87 10.96 3.50
C LEU A 141 1.19 10.08 4.55
N PHE A 142 1.88 9.80 5.65
CA PHE A 142 1.30 9.01 6.73
C PHE A 142 0.03 9.68 7.26
N ASP A 143 0.08 10.99 7.48
CA ASP A 143 -1.06 11.73 8.02
C ASP A 143 -2.26 11.68 7.07
N ILE A 144 -2.02 11.76 5.76
CA ILE A 144 -3.09 11.68 4.79
C ILE A 144 -3.71 10.28 4.77
N LEU A 145 -2.87 9.25 4.87
CA LEU A 145 -3.36 7.87 4.83
C LEU A 145 -4.16 7.50 6.08
N THR A 146 -3.79 8.03 7.22
CA THR A 146 -4.38 7.62 8.50
C THR A 146 -5.32 8.64 9.11
N GLY A 147 -5.39 9.83 8.55
CA GLY A 147 -6.24 10.88 9.09
C GLY A 147 -7.70 10.70 8.76
N PRO A 148 -8.54 11.63 9.18
CA PRO A 148 -9.96 11.56 8.85
C PRO A 148 -10.16 11.76 7.36
N ALA A 149 -11.29 11.28 6.86
CA ALA A 149 -11.60 11.41 5.45
C ALA A 149 -11.72 12.89 5.08
N PRO A 150 -10.97 13.37 4.09
CA PRO A 150 -10.98 14.79 3.75
C PRO A 150 -12.34 15.30 3.36
N ALA A 151 -13.08 14.55 2.60
CA ALA A 151 -14.37 14.99 2.16
C ALA A 151 -15.30 15.18 3.32
N THR A 152 -15.23 14.30 4.29
CA THR A 152 -16.05 14.43 5.46
C THR A 152 -15.71 15.69 6.21
N ALA A 153 -14.45 15.93 6.34
CA ALA A 153 -14.00 17.07 7.07
C ALA A 153 -14.48 18.35 6.44
N LYS A 154 -14.52 18.40 5.15
CA LYS A 154 -14.92 19.60 4.57
C LYS A 154 -16.34 19.86 4.58
N THR A 155 -17.10 18.88 4.61
CA THR A 155 -18.48 19.08 4.58
C THR A 155 -18.99 19.76 5.73
N VAL A 156 -18.29 19.85 6.67
CA VAL A 156 -18.82 20.42 7.73
C VAL A 156 -18.81 21.82 7.71
N PRO A 157 -18.98 22.24 7.16
CA PRO A 157 -18.70 23.39 7.08
C PRO A 157 -19.26 24.24 8.00
N LYS A 158 -19.07 23.72 8.29
CA LYS A 158 -19.19 24.11 8.84
C LYS A 158 -19.10 24.83 8.95
N SER A 159 -19.19 24.99 9.03
CA SER A 159 -19.09 25.41 9.10
C SER A 159 -18.97 25.90 9.05
#